data_3500d9803243ce8dfd699b59a7c6ab88
#
_entry.id   3500d9803243ce8dfd699b59a7c6ab88
#
_cell.length_a   1.000
_cell.length_b   1.000
_cell.length_c   1.000
_cell.angle_alpha   90.00
_cell.angle_beta   90.00
_cell.angle_gamma   90.00
#
_symmetry.space_group_name_H-M   'P 1'
#
loop_
_entity.id
_entity.type
_entity.pdbx_description
1 polymer ?
#
loop_
_entity_poly.entity_id
_entity_poly.type
_entity_poly.pdbx_seq_one_letter_code
_entity_poly.pdbx_strand_id
1 'polypeptide(L)'
;FIDYLTITAKGLAMGAADAVPGVSGGTIAFITGIYEELITTLSGINLSLIKTLQKQGLAAFWKQLNGNFILALVVGIAISFVSFMRIAKYLIETQAILIWSFFFGLIIASILYIGRQIKKWSFKTLFALILGSLIAYFITTIPPVSNSDQPFFLFLAGAIAICAMILPGISGSFILLILGAYKTLSDAIHDFNFKNILIFVGGAFIGLISFSKLLKWLFKNYEDLTLAILTGFIMGSLNIIWPWKQTITVFSKEKGLELFFNQISDLGTLSVFQKQNFDFNSYKSILEKSISPFTYSEINNGIDPQVFLSVVLMILGFTVVFMLEKTATKKTRNGH
;
A
#
# COMPACT_ATOMS: atom_id res chain seq x y z
N PHE A 1 12.99 4.45 -25.49
CA PHE A 1 13.68 5.19 -24.40
C PHE A 1 12.68 6.01 -23.58
N ILE A 2 11.82 6.80 -24.24
CA ILE A 2 10.80 7.64 -23.57
C ILE A 2 9.83 6.79 -22.75
N ASP A 3 9.49 5.60 -23.21
CA ASP A 3 8.56 4.69 -22.51
C ASP A 3 9.16 4.17 -21.20
N TYR A 4 10.44 3.82 -21.17
CA TYR A 4 11.09 3.38 -19.92
C TYR A 4 11.28 4.50 -18.90
N LEU A 5 11.55 5.73 -19.34
CA LEU A 5 11.54 6.91 -18.46
C LEU A 5 10.15 7.12 -17.84
N THR A 6 9.09 6.94 -18.63
CA THR A 6 7.72 7.03 -18.12
C THR A 6 7.44 5.92 -17.10
N ILE A 7 7.89 4.69 -17.34
CA ILE A 7 7.75 3.58 -16.39
C ILE A 7 8.55 3.87 -15.11
N THR A 8 9.77 4.38 -15.24
CA THR A 8 10.58 4.79 -14.07
C THR A 8 9.88 5.89 -13.27
N ALA A 9 9.29 6.89 -13.93
CA ALA A 9 8.51 7.94 -13.25
C ALA A 9 7.28 7.37 -12.50
N LYS A 10 6.60 6.38 -13.10
CA LYS A 10 5.50 5.66 -12.42
C LYS A 10 6.03 4.84 -11.24
N GLY A 11 7.20 4.23 -11.38
CA GLY A 11 7.91 3.56 -10.30
C GLY A 11 8.28 4.51 -9.15
N LEU A 12 8.74 5.73 -9.47
CA LEU A 12 8.98 6.78 -8.47
C LEU A 12 7.69 7.09 -7.67
N ALA A 13 6.56 7.24 -8.35
CA ALA A 13 5.29 7.50 -7.70
C ALA A 13 4.82 6.31 -6.84
N MET A 14 5.04 5.07 -7.30
CA MET A 14 4.76 3.86 -6.52
C MET A 14 5.60 3.79 -5.25
N GLY A 15 6.91 4.00 -5.36
CA GLY A 15 7.82 3.97 -4.21
C GLY A 15 7.54 5.09 -3.21
N ALA A 16 7.13 6.27 -3.67
CA ALA A 16 6.68 7.35 -2.80
C ALA A 16 5.42 6.97 -2.03
N ALA A 17 4.45 6.30 -2.69
CA ALA A 17 3.24 5.82 -2.04
C ALA A 17 3.54 4.72 -1.01
N ASP A 18 4.40 3.76 -1.34
CA ASP A 18 4.78 2.67 -0.44
C ASP A 18 5.59 3.17 0.78
N ALA A 19 6.25 4.32 0.67
CA ALA A 19 6.94 4.96 1.79
C ALA A 19 5.97 5.56 2.82
N VAL A 20 4.69 5.77 2.45
CA VAL A 20 3.66 6.33 3.33
C VAL A 20 2.78 5.20 3.87
N PRO A 21 2.70 5.03 5.20
CA PRO A 21 1.82 4.02 5.79
C PRO A 21 0.37 4.19 5.34
N GLY A 22 -0.30 3.09 4.95
CA GLY A 22 -1.70 3.11 4.54
C GLY A 22 -1.96 3.50 3.08
N VAL A 23 -0.96 3.97 2.34
CA VAL A 23 -1.02 4.12 0.87
C VAL A 23 -0.30 2.94 0.23
N SER A 24 -0.82 2.43 -0.87
CA SER A 24 -0.24 1.28 -1.58
C SER A 24 0.28 1.68 -2.96
N GLY A 25 1.51 1.27 -3.27
CA GLY A 25 2.08 1.37 -4.62
C GLY A 25 1.23 0.66 -5.67
N GLY A 26 0.51 -0.40 -5.28
CA GLY A 26 -0.49 -1.06 -6.12
C GLY A 26 -1.61 -0.12 -6.56
N THR A 27 -2.07 0.77 -5.69
CA THR A 27 -3.04 1.82 -6.05
C THR A 27 -2.46 2.75 -7.12
N ILE A 28 -1.20 3.17 -6.95
CA ILE A 28 -0.52 4.03 -7.93
C ILE A 28 -0.31 3.30 -9.26
N ALA A 29 0.08 2.02 -9.24
CA ALA A 29 0.18 1.21 -10.45
C ALA A 29 -1.15 1.18 -11.20
N PHE A 30 -2.25 1.05 -10.45
CA PHE A 30 -3.59 1.04 -11.01
C PHE A 30 -3.95 2.37 -11.69
N ILE A 31 -3.82 3.48 -10.97
CA ILE A 31 -4.12 4.85 -11.45
C ILE A 31 -3.27 5.21 -12.68
N THR A 32 -2.01 4.81 -12.68
CA THR A 32 -1.07 5.10 -13.76
C THR A 32 -1.18 4.14 -14.95
N GLY A 33 -2.11 3.17 -14.89
CA GLY A 33 -2.42 2.24 -15.98
C GLY A 33 -1.35 1.19 -16.26
N ILE A 34 -0.47 0.87 -15.29
CA ILE A 34 0.54 -0.21 -15.46
C ILE A 34 0.22 -1.47 -14.66
N TYR A 35 -0.91 -1.49 -13.96
CA TYR A 35 -1.25 -2.59 -13.07
C TYR A 35 -1.41 -3.92 -13.80
N GLU A 36 -2.11 -3.95 -14.95
CA GLU A 36 -2.29 -5.18 -15.72
C GLU A 36 -0.98 -5.68 -16.32
N GLU A 37 -0.11 -4.76 -16.79
CA GLU A 37 1.23 -5.14 -17.27
C GLU A 37 2.07 -5.71 -16.13
N LEU A 38 2.02 -5.10 -14.94
CA LEU A 38 2.71 -5.58 -13.75
C LEU A 38 2.23 -7.00 -13.39
N ILE A 39 0.91 -7.22 -13.27
CA ILE A 39 0.32 -8.52 -12.96
C ILE A 39 0.66 -9.55 -14.03
N THR A 40 0.61 -9.16 -15.30
CA THR A 40 0.95 -10.05 -16.42
C THR A 40 2.41 -10.47 -16.37
N THR A 41 3.30 -9.52 -16.11
CA THR A 41 4.75 -9.76 -15.99
C THR A 41 5.06 -10.70 -14.82
N LEU A 42 4.50 -10.41 -13.63
CA LEU A 42 4.69 -11.24 -12.43
C LEU A 42 4.11 -12.65 -12.62
N SER A 43 2.94 -12.78 -13.23
CA SER A 43 2.32 -14.07 -13.52
C SER A 43 3.09 -14.91 -14.54
N GLY A 44 3.91 -14.25 -15.37
CA GLY A 44 4.83 -14.88 -16.34
C GLY A 44 6.04 -15.53 -15.69
N ILE A 45 6.32 -15.27 -14.43
CA ILE A 45 7.42 -15.91 -13.69
C ILE A 45 7.04 -17.37 -13.42
N ASN A 46 7.67 -18.29 -14.14
CA ASN A 46 7.40 -19.71 -14.03
C ASN A 46 8.63 -20.53 -14.43
N LEU A 47 8.54 -21.85 -14.29
CA LEU A 47 9.66 -22.77 -14.62
C LEU A 47 10.10 -22.71 -16.09
N SER A 48 9.26 -22.20 -17.00
CA SER A 48 9.67 -22.04 -18.41
C SER A 48 10.77 -20.99 -18.58
N LEU A 49 10.82 -19.95 -17.71
CA LEU A 49 11.90 -18.98 -17.71
C LEU A 49 13.27 -19.62 -17.47
N ILE A 50 13.35 -20.59 -16.56
CA ILE A 50 14.59 -21.34 -16.28
C ILE A 50 14.99 -22.14 -17.52
N LYS A 51 14.02 -22.81 -18.18
CA LYS A 51 14.25 -23.54 -19.42
C LYS A 51 14.71 -22.63 -20.57
N THR A 52 14.11 -21.43 -20.65
CA THR A 52 14.51 -20.43 -21.64
C THR A 52 15.94 -19.96 -21.40
N LEU A 53 16.27 -19.66 -20.12
CA LEU A 53 17.65 -19.29 -19.76
C LEU A 53 18.67 -20.36 -20.17
N GLN A 54 18.37 -21.63 -19.89
CA GLN A 54 19.26 -22.76 -20.21
C GLN A 54 19.37 -23.04 -21.70
N LYS A 55 18.27 -22.91 -22.48
CA LYS A 55 18.24 -23.30 -23.89
C LYS A 55 18.48 -22.15 -24.86
N GLN A 56 18.06 -20.95 -24.53
CA GLN A 56 18.03 -19.79 -25.43
C GLN A 56 18.90 -18.62 -24.94
N GLY A 57 19.49 -18.76 -23.73
CA GLY A 57 20.39 -17.78 -23.17
C GLY A 57 19.71 -16.59 -22.50
N LEU A 58 20.55 -15.67 -21.97
CA LEU A 58 20.14 -14.55 -21.14
C LEU A 58 19.23 -13.54 -21.88
N ALA A 59 19.47 -13.27 -23.15
CA ALA A 59 18.68 -12.31 -23.92
C ALA A 59 17.23 -12.75 -24.08
N ALA A 60 16.98 -14.03 -24.37
CA ALA A 60 15.65 -14.61 -24.50
C ALA A 60 14.94 -14.64 -23.13
N PHE A 61 15.65 -15.02 -22.06
CA PHE A 61 15.16 -14.96 -20.70
C PHE A 61 14.71 -13.54 -20.33
N TRP A 62 15.56 -12.54 -20.59
CA TRP A 62 15.27 -11.13 -20.28
C TRP A 62 14.02 -10.61 -21.02
N LYS A 63 13.90 -10.97 -22.29
CA LYS A 63 12.74 -10.62 -23.10
C LYS A 63 11.46 -11.30 -22.60
N GLN A 64 11.52 -12.59 -22.28
CA GLN A 64 10.37 -13.34 -21.75
C GLN A 64 9.92 -12.83 -20.36
N LEU A 65 10.87 -12.41 -19.52
CA LEU A 65 10.62 -11.83 -18.21
C LEU A 65 10.03 -10.41 -18.29
N ASN A 66 9.99 -9.77 -19.44
CA ASN A 66 9.75 -8.33 -19.59
C ASN A 66 10.73 -7.50 -18.73
N GLY A 67 12.01 -7.89 -18.80
CA GLY A 67 13.06 -7.41 -17.89
C GLY A 67 13.27 -5.90 -17.92
N ASN A 68 13.10 -5.26 -19.08
CA ASN A 68 13.22 -3.80 -19.18
C ASN A 68 12.12 -3.08 -18.41
N PHE A 69 10.89 -3.58 -18.44
CA PHE A 69 9.77 -3.04 -17.66
C PHE A 69 10.05 -3.17 -16.16
N ILE A 70 10.42 -4.39 -15.72
CA ILE A 70 10.73 -4.65 -14.29
C ILE A 70 11.89 -3.76 -13.84
N LEU A 71 12.97 -3.70 -14.62
CA LEU A 71 14.14 -2.89 -14.23
C LEU A 71 13.80 -1.41 -14.12
N ALA A 72 13.10 -0.84 -15.12
CA ALA A 72 12.71 0.57 -15.09
C ALA A 72 11.79 0.86 -13.90
N LEU A 73 10.84 -0.02 -13.61
CA LEU A 73 9.91 0.11 -12.49
C LEU A 73 10.63 0.03 -11.14
N VAL A 74 11.43 -1.02 -10.94
CA VAL A 74 12.16 -1.26 -9.67
C VAL A 74 13.18 -0.15 -9.40
N VAL A 75 13.89 0.34 -10.42
CA VAL A 75 14.80 1.49 -10.28
C VAL A 75 14.03 2.72 -9.81
N GLY A 76 12.86 3.01 -10.40
CA GLY A 76 12.01 4.11 -9.96
C GLY A 76 11.56 3.94 -8.51
N ILE A 77 11.06 2.77 -8.14
CA ILE A 77 10.63 2.46 -6.77
C ILE A 77 11.79 2.62 -5.79
N ALA A 78 12.95 2.07 -6.07
CA ALA A 78 14.12 2.12 -5.19
C ALA A 78 14.61 3.57 -4.97
N ILE A 79 14.74 4.36 -6.03
CA ILE A 79 15.13 5.77 -5.93
C ILE A 79 14.14 6.55 -5.04
N SER A 80 12.85 6.37 -5.30
CA SER A 80 11.82 7.08 -4.56
C SER A 80 11.74 6.61 -3.11
N PHE A 81 11.77 5.30 -2.87
CA PHE A 81 11.72 4.76 -1.52
C PHE A 81 12.83 5.31 -0.64
N VAL A 82 14.08 5.34 -1.14
CA VAL A 82 15.23 5.87 -0.38
C VAL A 82 15.15 7.39 -0.19
N SER A 83 14.79 8.14 -1.23
CA SER A 83 14.77 9.60 -1.18
C SER A 83 13.52 10.15 -0.50
N PHE A 84 12.35 9.59 -0.81
CA PHE A 84 11.06 10.08 -0.31
C PHE A 84 10.74 9.63 1.10
N MET A 85 11.27 8.48 1.55
CA MET A 85 11.03 7.99 2.92
C MET A 85 11.40 9.02 3.99
N ARG A 86 12.52 9.73 3.82
CA ARG A 86 12.95 10.79 4.75
C ARG A 86 11.99 11.97 4.75
N ILE A 87 11.54 12.39 3.56
CA ILE A 87 10.59 13.50 3.39
C ILE A 87 9.23 13.09 3.94
N ALA A 88 8.74 11.89 3.59
CA ALA A 88 7.48 11.37 4.08
C ALA A 88 7.48 11.25 5.62
N LYS A 89 8.54 10.72 6.21
CA LYS A 89 8.70 10.66 7.66
C LYS A 89 8.61 12.05 8.28
N TYR A 90 9.39 13.01 7.78
CA TYR A 90 9.36 14.39 8.26
C TYR A 90 7.95 15.01 8.16
N LEU A 91 7.26 14.84 7.02
CA LEU A 91 5.92 15.39 6.82
C LEU A 91 4.88 14.70 7.73
N ILE A 92 4.97 13.38 7.92
CA ILE A 92 4.08 12.64 8.82
C ILE A 92 4.32 13.08 10.28
N GLU A 93 5.56 13.31 10.67
CA GLU A 93 5.90 13.76 12.03
C GLU A 93 5.55 15.22 12.29
N THR A 94 5.58 16.09 11.27
CA THR A 94 5.39 17.54 11.44
C THR A 94 4.05 18.06 10.94
N GLN A 95 3.46 17.44 9.93
CA GLN A 95 2.27 17.90 9.21
C GLN A 95 1.32 16.74 8.86
N ALA A 96 1.07 15.83 9.81
CA ALA A 96 0.30 14.61 9.54
C ALA A 96 -1.07 14.89 8.92
N ILE A 97 -1.85 15.80 9.48
CA ILE A 97 -3.20 16.12 8.98
C ILE A 97 -3.13 16.52 7.50
N LEU A 98 -2.16 17.34 7.14
CA LEU A 98 -2.04 17.89 5.78
C LEU A 98 -1.63 16.83 4.77
N ILE A 99 -0.64 15.99 5.12
CA ILE A 99 -0.18 14.91 4.22
C ILE A 99 -1.27 13.85 4.02
N TRP A 100 -1.97 13.46 5.10
CA TRP A 100 -3.09 12.54 5.01
C TRP A 100 -4.25 13.11 4.21
N SER A 101 -4.53 14.42 4.33
CA SER A 101 -5.55 15.10 3.52
C SER A 101 -5.24 15.05 2.03
N PHE A 102 -3.99 15.28 1.65
CA PHE A 102 -3.56 15.15 0.26
C PHE A 102 -3.79 13.73 -0.28
N PHE A 103 -3.36 12.71 0.47
CA PHE A 103 -3.56 11.31 0.07
C PHE A 103 -5.03 10.92 0.06
N PHE A 104 -5.83 11.41 0.99
CA PHE A 104 -7.27 11.16 1.01
C PHE A 104 -7.95 11.64 -0.27
N GLY A 105 -7.64 12.86 -0.71
CA GLY A 105 -8.13 13.40 -1.96
C GLY A 105 -7.67 12.59 -3.18
N LEU A 106 -6.39 12.18 -3.21
CA LEU A 106 -5.81 11.35 -4.26
C LEU A 106 -6.56 9.99 -4.35
N ILE A 107 -6.83 9.35 -3.22
CA ILE A 107 -7.52 8.05 -3.17
C ILE A 107 -8.99 8.17 -3.58
N ILE A 108 -9.70 9.23 -3.19
CA ILE A 108 -11.08 9.46 -3.66
C ILE A 108 -11.12 9.60 -5.19
N ALA A 109 -10.20 10.37 -5.77
CA ALA A 109 -10.11 10.48 -7.23
C ALA A 109 -9.82 9.13 -7.88
N SER A 110 -8.98 8.29 -7.25
CA SER A 110 -8.65 6.94 -7.72
C SER A 110 -9.88 6.03 -7.76
N ILE A 111 -10.71 6.06 -6.70
CA ILE A 111 -11.98 5.31 -6.66
C ILE A 111 -12.87 5.68 -7.84
N LEU A 112 -13.01 6.98 -8.11
CA LEU A 112 -13.83 7.46 -9.22
C LEU A 112 -13.23 7.08 -10.58
N TYR A 113 -11.91 7.19 -10.73
CA TYR A 113 -11.22 6.84 -11.96
C TYR A 113 -11.35 5.35 -12.30
N ILE A 114 -11.08 4.47 -11.34
CA ILE A 114 -11.16 3.03 -11.53
C ILE A 114 -12.62 2.60 -11.71
N GLY A 115 -13.54 3.17 -10.92
CA GLY A 115 -14.96 2.90 -11.03
C GLY A 115 -15.55 3.24 -12.42
N ARG A 116 -15.00 4.26 -13.11
CA ARG A 116 -15.37 4.60 -14.49
C ARG A 116 -14.92 3.57 -15.53
N GLN A 117 -13.95 2.74 -15.23
CA GLN A 117 -13.48 1.68 -16.13
C GLN A 117 -14.43 0.48 -16.15
N ILE A 118 -15.31 0.34 -15.16
CA ILE A 118 -16.34 -0.70 -15.11
C ILE A 118 -17.35 -0.43 -16.22
N LYS A 119 -17.34 -1.28 -17.24
CA LYS A 119 -18.17 -1.12 -18.45
C LYS A 119 -19.64 -1.43 -18.19
N LYS A 120 -19.91 -2.44 -17.35
CA LYS A 120 -21.28 -2.91 -17.06
C LYS A 120 -21.53 -2.92 -15.55
N TRP A 121 -22.27 -1.92 -15.10
CA TRP A 121 -22.80 -1.90 -13.74
C TRP A 121 -24.01 -2.84 -13.64
N SER A 122 -23.89 -3.86 -12.83
CA SER A 122 -24.90 -4.87 -12.56
C SER A 122 -25.01 -5.10 -11.05
N PHE A 123 -26.06 -5.80 -10.62
CA PHE A 123 -26.17 -6.20 -9.21
C PHE A 123 -24.91 -6.96 -8.71
N LYS A 124 -24.31 -7.80 -9.59
CA LYS A 124 -23.09 -8.56 -9.26
C LYS A 124 -21.89 -7.64 -9.05
N THR A 125 -21.70 -6.63 -9.90
CA THR A 125 -20.58 -5.68 -9.77
C THR A 125 -20.76 -4.77 -8.56
N LEU A 126 -21.98 -4.32 -8.28
CA LEU A 126 -22.28 -3.54 -7.07
C LEU A 126 -22.04 -4.38 -5.79
N PHE A 127 -22.50 -5.63 -5.79
CA PHE A 127 -22.24 -6.55 -4.68
C PHE A 127 -20.74 -6.80 -4.47
N ALA A 128 -19.98 -7.00 -5.55
CA ALA A 128 -18.52 -7.17 -5.50
C ALA A 128 -17.80 -5.92 -4.92
N LEU A 129 -18.24 -4.73 -5.31
CA LEU A 129 -17.73 -3.47 -4.76
C LEU A 129 -18.00 -3.35 -3.26
N ILE A 130 -19.24 -3.60 -2.84
CA ILE A 130 -19.63 -3.54 -1.42
C ILE A 130 -18.86 -4.60 -0.63
N LEU A 131 -18.78 -5.83 -1.13
CA LEU A 131 -18.05 -6.91 -0.48
C LEU A 131 -16.56 -6.57 -0.32
N GLY A 132 -15.93 -6.06 -1.38
CA GLY A 132 -14.54 -5.60 -1.32
C GLY A 132 -14.34 -4.49 -0.30
N SER A 133 -15.26 -3.51 -0.25
CA SER A 133 -15.20 -2.41 0.73
C SER A 133 -15.32 -2.91 2.17
N LEU A 134 -16.24 -3.84 2.42
CA LEU A 134 -16.42 -4.41 3.74
C LEU A 134 -15.20 -5.24 4.16
N ILE A 135 -14.66 -6.09 3.27
CA ILE A 135 -13.45 -6.88 3.55
C ILE A 135 -12.29 -5.97 3.91
N ALA A 136 -12.01 -4.95 3.09
CA ALA A 136 -10.93 -4.03 3.36
C ALA A 136 -11.14 -3.26 4.65
N TYR A 137 -12.35 -2.76 4.90
CA TYR A 137 -12.68 -2.06 6.14
C TYR A 137 -12.46 -2.95 7.37
N PHE A 138 -12.97 -4.19 7.35
CA PHE A 138 -12.77 -5.12 8.47
C PHE A 138 -11.30 -5.44 8.70
N ILE A 139 -10.52 -5.69 7.63
CA ILE A 139 -9.08 -5.92 7.75
C ILE A 139 -8.40 -4.76 8.49
N THR A 140 -8.82 -3.52 8.24
CA THR A 140 -8.23 -2.33 8.86
C THR A 140 -8.63 -2.12 10.32
N THR A 141 -9.62 -2.84 10.82
CA THR A 141 -10.14 -2.76 12.20
C THR A 141 -9.77 -3.97 13.07
N ILE A 142 -9.16 -5.01 12.47
CA ILE A 142 -8.77 -6.21 13.21
C ILE A 142 -7.57 -5.89 14.11
N PRO A 143 -7.64 -6.17 15.43
CA PRO A 143 -6.50 -6.04 16.32
C PRO A 143 -5.42 -7.08 15.95
N PRO A 144 -4.13 -6.78 16.18
CA PRO A 144 -3.05 -7.71 15.91
C PRO A 144 -3.17 -9.01 16.69
N VAL A 145 -2.80 -10.09 16.03
CA VAL A 145 -2.67 -11.41 16.68
C VAL A 145 -1.34 -11.48 17.43
N SER A 146 -1.27 -12.27 18.49
CA SER A 146 -0.03 -12.51 19.23
C SER A 146 1.06 -13.10 18.33
N ASN A 147 2.32 -12.70 18.58
CA ASN A 147 3.47 -13.14 17.80
C ASN A 147 3.58 -14.67 17.75
N SER A 148 3.92 -15.20 16.58
CA SER A 148 4.27 -16.61 16.39
C SER A 148 5.59 -16.71 15.64
N ASP A 149 6.57 -17.39 16.26
CA ASP A 149 7.90 -17.61 15.68
C ASP A 149 7.96 -18.91 14.84
N GLN A 150 6.83 -19.55 14.62
CA GLN A 150 6.79 -20.79 13.83
C GLN A 150 7.17 -20.54 12.38
N PRO A 151 8.11 -21.31 11.81
CA PRO A 151 8.58 -21.12 10.42
C PRO A 151 7.46 -21.17 9.38
N PHE A 152 6.49 -22.07 9.56
CA PHE A 152 5.34 -22.16 8.66
C PHE A 152 4.45 -20.92 8.71
N PHE A 153 4.25 -20.36 9.90
CA PHE A 153 3.50 -19.13 10.07
C PHE A 153 4.21 -17.95 9.39
N LEU A 154 5.54 -17.85 9.55
CA LEU A 154 6.33 -16.80 8.91
C LEU A 154 6.31 -16.90 7.37
N PHE A 155 6.30 -18.12 6.83
CA PHE A 155 6.12 -18.38 5.40
C PHE A 155 4.74 -17.90 4.92
N LEU A 156 3.66 -18.25 5.63
CA LEU A 156 2.31 -17.82 5.30
C LEU A 156 2.15 -16.30 5.43
N ALA A 157 2.73 -15.71 6.46
CA ALA A 157 2.73 -14.25 6.66
C ALA A 157 3.38 -13.53 5.47
N GLY A 158 4.50 -14.04 4.96
CA GLY A 158 5.15 -13.53 3.75
C GLY A 158 4.25 -13.64 2.52
N ALA A 159 3.60 -14.80 2.34
CA ALA A 159 2.70 -15.00 1.21
C ALA A 159 1.48 -14.07 1.25
N ILE A 160 0.85 -13.91 2.41
CA ILE A 160 -0.34 -13.06 2.57
C ILE A 160 0.04 -11.58 2.46
N ALA A 161 1.15 -11.16 3.06
CA ALA A 161 1.61 -9.78 3.03
C ALA A 161 1.90 -9.30 1.61
N ILE A 162 2.56 -10.12 0.79
CA ILE A 162 2.84 -9.76 -0.60
C ILE A 162 1.57 -9.73 -1.46
N CYS A 163 0.61 -10.64 -1.21
CA CYS A 163 -0.70 -10.58 -1.86
C CYS A 163 -1.42 -9.27 -1.54
N ALA A 164 -1.39 -8.86 -0.27
CA ALA A 164 -1.98 -7.59 0.16
C ALA A 164 -1.27 -6.39 -0.46
N MET A 165 0.05 -6.42 -0.59
CA MET A 165 0.84 -5.34 -1.20
C MET A 165 0.51 -5.14 -2.70
N ILE A 166 0.17 -6.21 -3.41
CA ILE A 166 -0.28 -6.12 -4.80
C ILE A 166 -1.68 -5.51 -4.88
N LEU A 167 -2.56 -5.81 -3.91
CA LEU A 167 -3.92 -5.29 -3.89
C LEU A 167 -3.91 -3.78 -3.64
N PRO A 168 -4.63 -3.00 -4.47
CA PRO A 168 -4.79 -1.58 -4.21
C PRO A 168 -5.54 -1.35 -2.88
N GLY A 169 -5.07 -0.39 -2.08
CA GLY A 169 -5.72 0.01 -0.84
C GLY A 169 -5.33 -0.79 0.41
N ILE A 170 -4.52 -1.84 0.28
CA ILE A 170 -4.05 -2.63 1.43
C ILE A 170 -2.53 -2.59 1.49
N SER A 171 -1.99 -2.33 2.68
CA SER A 171 -0.53 -2.30 2.92
C SER A 171 -0.03 -3.65 3.44
N GLY A 172 0.99 -4.22 2.79
CA GLY A 172 1.60 -5.48 3.23
C GLY A 172 2.23 -5.39 4.62
N SER A 173 2.85 -4.26 4.97
CA SER A 173 3.41 -4.06 6.31
C SER A 173 2.32 -4.02 7.40
N PHE A 174 1.15 -3.48 7.09
CA PHE A 174 0.00 -3.50 7.98
C PHE A 174 -0.53 -4.94 8.19
N ILE A 175 -0.60 -5.73 7.13
CA ILE A 175 -0.95 -7.15 7.25
C ILE A 175 0.04 -7.92 8.12
N LEU A 176 1.34 -7.68 7.97
CA LEU A 176 2.36 -8.28 8.86
C LEU A 176 2.16 -7.92 10.32
N LEU A 177 1.75 -6.68 10.59
CA LEU A 177 1.44 -6.22 11.92
C LEU A 177 0.23 -6.96 12.50
N ILE A 178 -0.88 -7.03 11.75
CA ILE A 178 -2.11 -7.74 12.15
C ILE A 178 -1.82 -9.22 12.42
N LEU A 179 -1.03 -9.85 11.57
CA LEU A 179 -0.64 -11.25 11.73
C LEU A 179 0.36 -11.47 12.88
N GLY A 180 0.91 -10.40 13.52
CA GLY A 180 1.93 -10.53 14.55
C GLY A 180 3.31 -10.97 14.03
N ALA A 181 3.52 -10.99 12.71
CA ALA A 181 4.78 -11.39 12.09
C ALA A 181 5.77 -10.22 11.92
N TYR A 182 5.32 -8.97 12.13
CA TYR A 182 6.14 -7.79 11.89
C TYR A 182 7.39 -7.75 12.77
N LYS A 183 7.25 -8.05 14.08
CA LYS A 183 8.37 -8.06 15.00
C LYS A 183 9.36 -9.17 14.66
N THR A 184 8.89 -10.40 14.47
CA THR A 184 9.74 -11.55 14.12
C THR A 184 10.57 -11.28 12.87
N LEU A 185 9.97 -10.64 11.84
CA LEU A 185 10.69 -10.26 10.62
C LEU A 185 11.67 -9.11 10.88
N SER A 186 11.28 -8.11 11.64
CA SER A 186 12.15 -6.97 11.99
C SER A 186 13.38 -7.43 12.77
N ASP A 187 13.18 -8.28 13.77
CA ASP A 187 14.27 -8.87 14.57
C ASP A 187 15.17 -9.76 13.68
N ALA A 188 14.56 -10.57 12.80
CA ALA A 188 15.34 -11.41 11.88
C ALA A 188 16.22 -10.59 10.92
N ILE A 189 15.76 -9.41 10.48
CA ILE A 189 16.57 -8.50 9.65
C ILE A 189 17.67 -7.85 10.48
N HIS A 190 17.36 -7.38 11.69
CA HIS A 190 18.34 -6.74 12.59
C HIS A 190 19.46 -7.71 13.02
N ASP A 191 19.09 -8.94 13.37
CA ASP A 191 20.00 -9.97 13.87
C ASP A 191 20.64 -10.80 12.74
N PHE A 192 20.41 -10.44 11.47
CA PHE A 192 20.87 -11.17 10.29
C PHE A 192 20.48 -12.66 10.31
N ASN A 193 19.28 -12.97 10.83
CA ASN A 193 18.76 -14.34 10.85
C ASN A 193 18.29 -14.75 9.45
N PHE A 194 19.25 -15.17 8.61
CA PHE A 194 19.00 -15.55 7.21
C PHE A 194 17.96 -16.66 7.06
N LYS A 195 17.84 -17.57 8.05
CA LYS A 195 16.86 -18.65 8.01
C LYS A 195 15.44 -18.07 7.98
N ASN A 196 15.09 -17.19 8.91
CA ASN A 196 13.78 -16.59 8.98
C ASN A 196 13.50 -15.66 7.79
N ILE A 197 14.53 -14.90 7.35
CA ILE A 197 14.43 -14.05 6.15
C ILE A 197 14.13 -14.90 4.92
N LEU A 198 14.83 -16.01 4.69
CA LEU A 198 14.61 -16.90 3.54
C LEU A 198 13.26 -17.58 3.58
N ILE A 199 12.78 -17.99 4.75
CA ILE A 199 11.43 -18.57 4.91
C ILE A 199 10.37 -17.53 4.51
N PHE A 200 10.48 -16.32 5.03
CA PHE A 200 9.57 -15.22 4.70
C PHE A 200 9.60 -14.88 3.19
N VAL A 201 10.80 -14.70 2.63
CA VAL A 201 10.98 -14.39 1.20
C VAL A 201 10.47 -15.53 0.32
N GLY A 202 10.68 -16.79 0.72
CA GLY A 202 10.11 -17.95 0.03
C GLY A 202 8.57 -17.92 0.00
N GLY A 203 7.94 -17.59 1.13
CA GLY A 203 6.49 -17.38 1.21
C GLY A 203 6.04 -16.24 0.32
N ALA A 204 6.70 -15.08 0.41
CA ALA A 204 6.41 -13.91 -0.41
C ALA A 204 6.54 -14.21 -1.91
N PHE A 205 7.58 -14.93 -2.33
CA PHE A 205 7.78 -15.30 -3.73
C PHE A 205 6.66 -16.21 -4.26
N ILE A 206 6.28 -17.22 -3.50
CA ILE A 206 5.18 -18.14 -3.88
C ILE A 206 3.84 -17.40 -3.87
N GLY A 207 3.57 -16.58 -2.87
CA GLY A 207 2.38 -15.73 -2.80
C GLY A 207 2.29 -14.79 -4.00
N LEU A 208 3.39 -14.10 -4.34
CA LEU A 208 3.49 -13.18 -5.47
C LEU A 208 3.09 -13.85 -6.79
N ILE A 209 3.71 -14.99 -7.10
CA ILE A 209 3.46 -15.72 -8.35
C ILE A 209 2.05 -16.29 -8.39
N SER A 210 1.60 -16.91 -7.30
CA SER A 210 0.29 -17.57 -7.25
C SER A 210 -0.83 -16.54 -7.35
N PHE A 211 -0.72 -15.47 -6.60
CA PHE A 211 -1.73 -14.41 -6.57
C PHE A 211 -1.77 -13.58 -7.86
N SER A 212 -0.61 -13.28 -8.45
CA SER A 212 -0.58 -12.59 -9.75
C SER A 212 -1.23 -13.43 -10.88
N LYS A 213 -1.08 -14.77 -10.86
CA LYS A 213 -1.78 -15.66 -11.79
C LYS A 213 -3.29 -15.64 -11.57
N LEU A 214 -3.72 -15.66 -10.30
CA LEU A 214 -5.14 -15.54 -9.95
C LEU A 214 -5.72 -14.21 -10.45
N LEU A 215 -5.04 -13.08 -10.18
CA LEU A 215 -5.49 -11.77 -10.64
C LEU A 215 -5.55 -11.69 -12.16
N LYS A 216 -4.53 -12.20 -12.86
CA LYS A 216 -4.54 -12.25 -14.33
C LYS A 216 -5.73 -13.04 -14.87
N TRP A 217 -6.04 -14.20 -14.26
CA TRP A 217 -7.19 -15.00 -14.64
C TRP A 217 -8.51 -14.26 -14.37
N LEU A 218 -8.62 -13.58 -13.23
CA LEU A 218 -9.79 -12.77 -12.88
C LEU A 218 -10.00 -11.62 -13.89
N PHE A 219 -8.96 -10.86 -14.23
CA PHE A 219 -9.05 -9.80 -15.23
C PHE A 219 -9.47 -10.34 -16.59
N LYS A 220 -8.91 -11.49 -17.02
CA LYS A 220 -9.25 -12.08 -18.31
C LYS A 220 -10.70 -12.56 -18.39
N ASN A 221 -11.28 -13.11 -17.31
CA ASN A 221 -12.58 -13.75 -17.34
C ASN A 221 -13.71 -12.91 -16.70
N TYR A 222 -13.36 -12.01 -15.77
CA TYR A 222 -14.31 -11.25 -14.95
C TYR A 222 -13.81 -9.80 -14.73
N GLU A 223 -13.45 -9.10 -15.82
CA GLU A 223 -12.85 -7.75 -15.78
C GLU A 223 -13.65 -6.79 -14.88
N ASP A 224 -14.96 -6.59 -15.19
CA ASP A 224 -15.81 -5.66 -14.44
C ASP A 224 -15.98 -6.01 -12.95
N LEU A 225 -16.08 -7.33 -12.64
CA LEU A 225 -16.15 -7.79 -11.23
C LEU A 225 -14.83 -7.57 -10.50
N THR A 226 -13.70 -7.82 -11.17
CA THR A 226 -12.38 -7.61 -10.61
C THR A 226 -12.14 -6.13 -10.34
N LEU A 227 -12.47 -5.26 -11.30
CA LEU A 227 -12.41 -3.82 -11.12
C LEU A 227 -13.29 -3.34 -9.96
N ALA A 228 -14.50 -3.88 -9.84
CA ALA A 228 -15.44 -3.52 -8.79
C ALA A 228 -14.92 -3.91 -7.40
N ILE A 229 -14.39 -5.14 -7.22
CA ILE A 229 -13.87 -5.58 -5.92
C ILE A 229 -12.60 -4.81 -5.53
N LEU A 230 -11.70 -4.52 -6.50
CA LEU A 230 -10.49 -3.74 -6.26
C LEU A 230 -10.82 -2.29 -5.92
N THR A 231 -11.80 -1.68 -6.62
CA THR A 231 -12.34 -0.35 -6.27
C THR A 231 -12.93 -0.36 -4.85
N GLY A 232 -13.63 -1.45 -4.50
CA GLY A 232 -14.13 -1.67 -3.16
C GLY A 232 -13.01 -1.72 -2.12
N PHE A 233 -11.92 -2.42 -2.37
CA PHE A 233 -10.77 -2.45 -1.45
C PHE A 233 -10.21 -1.05 -1.20
N ILE A 234 -10.05 -0.25 -2.25
CA ILE A 234 -9.58 1.13 -2.10
C ILE A 234 -10.59 1.97 -1.28
N MET A 235 -11.88 1.78 -1.53
CA MET A 235 -12.94 2.49 -0.79
C MET A 235 -12.99 2.09 0.69
N GLY A 236 -12.86 0.79 0.99
CA GLY A 236 -12.84 0.27 2.36
C GLY A 236 -11.62 0.68 3.17
N SER A 237 -10.49 1.00 2.51
CA SER A 237 -9.26 1.46 3.17
C SER A 237 -9.24 2.97 3.49
N LEU A 238 -10.26 3.74 3.10
CA LEU A 238 -10.31 5.20 3.34
C LEU A 238 -10.21 5.57 4.82
N ASN A 239 -10.67 4.72 5.73
CA ASN A 239 -10.56 4.96 7.17
C ASN A 239 -9.11 5.05 7.66
N ILE A 240 -8.17 4.30 7.03
CA ILE A 240 -6.74 4.39 7.39
C ILE A 240 -6.14 5.73 6.97
N ILE A 241 -6.66 6.34 5.91
CA ILE A 241 -6.09 7.56 5.32
C ILE A 241 -6.83 8.81 5.82
N TRP A 242 -7.87 8.64 6.64
CA TRP A 242 -8.61 9.76 7.22
C TRP A 242 -7.68 10.66 8.03
N PRO A 243 -7.68 11.99 7.81
CA PRO A 243 -6.67 12.89 8.39
C PRO A 243 -6.77 13.03 9.92
N TRP A 244 -7.97 13.01 10.47
CA TRP A 244 -8.19 13.21 11.91
C TRP A 244 -8.41 11.88 12.59
N LYS A 245 -7.42 11.46 13.37
CA LYS A 245 -7.40 10.17 14.05
C LYS A 245 -7.09 10.32 15.52
N GLN A 246 -7.59 9.37 16.29
CA GLN A 246 -7.23 9.15 17.68
C GLN A 246 -6.53 7.81 17.79
N THR A 247 -5.30 7.79 18.25
CA THR A 247 -4.56 6.55 18.52
C THR A 247 -5.15 5.90 19.78
N ILE A 248 -5.54 4.64 19.66
CA ILE A 248 -6.12 3.83 20.76
C ILE A 248 -5.04 2.92 21.32
N THR A 249 -4.36 2.16 20.45
CA THR A 249 -3.29 1.25 20.86
C THR A 249 -2.04 1.43 20.00
N VAL A 250 -0.90 1.12 20.59
CA VAL A 250 0.40 1.18 19.96
C VAL A 250 1.15 -0.12 20.19
N PHE A 251 1.99 -0.49 19.25
CA PHE A 251 2.93 -1.58 19.39
C PHE A 251 4.26 -1.04 19.90
N SER A 252 4.71 -1.54 21.05
CA SER A 252 6.06 -1.27 21.55
C SER A 252 7.05 -2.18 20.82
N LYS A 253 7.96 -1.59 20.05
CA LYS A 253 9.01 -2.34 19.34
C LYS A 253 9.99 -2.98 20.34
N GLU A 254 10.24 -2.31 21.45
CA GLU A 254 11.16 -2.77 22.51
C GLU A 254 10.58 -3.95 23.31
N LYS A 255 9.30 -3.83 23.73
CA LYS A 255 8.63 -4.85 24.53
C LYS A 255 8.00 -5.96 23.68
N GLY A 256 7.76 -5.71 22.40
CA GLY A 256 7.07 -6.64 21.50
C GLY A 256 5.60 -6.86 21.83
N LEU A 257 4.98 -5.92 22.55
CA LEU A 257 3.62 -6.02 23.06
C LEU A 257 2.77 -4.82 22.58
N GLU A 258 1.47 -5.06 22.46
CA GLU A 258 0.48 -4.01 22.29
C GLU A 258 0.18 -3.35 23.64
N LEU A 259 0.14 -2.02 23.65
CA LEU A 259 -0.15 -1.20 24.81
C LEU A 259 -1.27 -0.22 24.47
N PHE A 260 -2.15 0.04 25.44
CA PHE A 260 -3.08 1.16 25.32
C PHE A 260 -2.33 2.47 25.37
N PHE A 261 -2.67 3.39 24.48
CA PHE A 261 -1.98 4.67 24.35
C PHE A 261 -1.97 5.47 25.67
N ASN A 262 -3.06 5.40 26.45
CA ASN A 262 -3.18 6.07 27.75
C ASN A 262 -2.34 5.44 28.89
N GLN A 263 -1.78 4.26 28.68
CA GLN A 263 -0.94 3.55 29.67
C GLN A 263 0.55 3.84 29.52
N ILE A 264 0.94 4.61 28.49
CA ILE A 264 2.34 4.93 28.26
C ILE A 264 2.72 6.13 29.14
N SER A 265 3.50 5.87 30.20
CA SER A 265 3.93 6.86 31.20
C SER A 265 4.78 8.00 30.60
N ASP A 266 5.58 7.70 29.59
CA ASP A 266 6.50 8.65 28.98
C ASP A 266 5.85 9.67 28.04
N LEU A 267 4.55 9.52 27.77
CA LEU A 267 3.78 10.49 26.99
C LEU A 267 3.69 11.87 27.62
N GLY A 268 3.90 11.97 28.95
CA GLY A 268 3.89 13.24 29.68
C GLY A 268 4.93 14.24 29.19
N THR A 269 6.08 13.73 28.71
CA THR A 269 7.22 14.54 28.24
C THR A 269 7.13 14.94 26.77
N LEU A 270 6.21 14.33 26.01
CA LEU A 270 6.06 14.57 24.58
C LEU A 270 5.16 15.77 24.30
N SER A 271 5.48 16.55 23.29
CA SER A 271 4.57 17.58 22.79
C SER A 271 3.26 16.94 22.31
N VAL A 272 2.17 17.71 22.37
CA VAL A 272 0.85 17.23 21.92
C VAL A 272 0.92 16.75 20.47
N PHE A 273 1.71 17.42 19.64
CA PHE A 273 1.95 17.08 18.25
C PHE A 273 2.67 15.73 18.12
N GLN A 274 3.70 15.48 18.91
CA GLN A 274 4.41 14.20 18.95
C GLN A 274 3.51 13.07 19.46
N LYS A 275 2.57 13.34 20.39
CA LYS A 275 1.58 12.36 20.85
C LYS A 275 0.59 11.95 19.77
N GLN A 276 0.33 12.81 18.77
CA GLN A 276 -0.62 12.58 17.70
C GLN A 276 -0.01 11.87 16.48
N ASN A 277 1.27 12.13 16.22
CA ASN A 277 1.98 11.63 15.03
C ASN A 277 2.98 10.55 15.39
N PHE A 278 2.52 9.58 16.14
CA PHE A 278 3.33 8.58 16.80
C PHE A 278 3.98 7.60 15.80
N ASP A 279 5.03 8.01 15.13
CA ASP A 279 6.01 7.10 14.54
C ASP A 279 7.36 7.25 15.23
N PHE A 280 7.37 6.98 16.56
CA PHE A 280 8.59 6.97 17.33
C PHE A 280 9.41 5.73 17.01
N ASN A 281 10.72 5.84 17.21
CA ASN A 281 11.64 4.71 17.07
C ASN A 281 11.23 3.51 17.94
N SER A 282 10.50 3.74 19.04
CA SER A 282 10.12 2.73 20.03
C SER A 282 8.68 2.22 19.91
N TYR A 283 7.78 2.96 19.27
CA TYR A 283 6.35 2.60 19.19
C TYR A 283 5.82 2.76 17.78
N LYS A 284 4.79 2.01 17.43
CA LYS A 284 4.05 2.13 16.16
C LYS A 284 2.55 2.09 16.46
N SER A 285 1.79 3.04 15.91
CA SER A 285 0.32 2.99 16.00
C SER A 285 -0.21 1.71 15.38
N ILE A 286 -1.13 1.04 16.07
CA ILE A 286 -1.78 -0.17 15.59
C ILE A 286 -3.25 0.11 15.31
N LEU A 287 -3.96 0.56 16.33
CA LEU A 287 -5.39 0.85 16.24
C LEU A 287 -5.59 2.35 16.36
N GLU A 288 -6.15 2.91 15.30
CA GLU A 288 -6.54 4.30 15.22
C GLU A 288 -8.04 4.39 14.95
N LYS A 289 -8.72 5.31 15.59
CA LYS A 289 -10.13 5.62 15.36
C LYS A 289 -10.23 6.91 14.57
N SER A 290 -10.95 6.88 13.46
CA SER A 290 -11.32 8.08 12.71
C SER A 290 -12.30 8.92 13.54
N ILE A 291 -12.00 10.19 13.70
CA ILE A 291 -12.80 11.15 14.48
C ILE A 291 -13.11 12.39 13.64
N SER A 292 -14.06 13.21 14.09
CA SER A 292 -14.35 14.47 13.41
C SER A 292 -13.25 15.51 13.67
N PRO A 293 -13.07 16.52 12.80
CA PRO A 293 -12.16 17.64 13.07
C PRO A 293 -12.46 18.36 14.40
N PHE A 294 -13.73 18.46 14.77
CA PHE A 294 -14.15 19.09 16.04
C PHE A 294 -13.71 18.25 17.23
N THR A 295 -14.00 16.95 17.21
CA THR A 295 -13.56 16.02 18.26
C THR A 295 -12.03 15.98 18.36
N TYR A 296 -11.32 16.11 17.22
CA TYR A 296 -9.87 16.20 17.20
C TYR A 296 -9.37 17.42 17.99
N SER A 297 -9.97 18.59 17.79
CA SER A 297 -9.64 19.81 18.53
C SER A 297 -9.94 19.67 20.04
N GLU A 298 -11.10 19.07 20.40
CA GLU A 298 -11.49 18.85 21.80
C GLU A 298 -10.49 17.94 22.54
N ILE A 299 -10.15 16.78 21.96
CA ILE A 299 -9.23 15.82 22.58
C ILE A 299 -7.81 16.38 22.69
N ASN A 300 -7.42 17.26 21.79
CA ASN A 300 -6.07 17.81 21.71
C ASN A 300 -5.98 19.26 22.28
N ASN A 301 -6.78 19.57 23.30
CA ASN A 301 -6.71 20.82 24.04
C ASN A 301 -6.83 22.08 23.16
N GLY A 302 -7.73 22.07 22.18
CA GLY A 302 -8.00 23.22 21.30
C GLY A 302 -7.01 23.41 20.16
N ILE A 303 -6.19 22.41 19.83
CA ILE A 303 -5.31 22.49 18.65
C ILE A 303 -6.16 22.62 17.39
N ASP A 304 -5.77 23.57 16.53
CA ASP A 304 -6.42 23.80 15.24
C ASP A 304 -6.39 22.52 14.37
N PRO A 305 -7.55 21.98 13.99
CA PRO A 305 -7.64 20.83 13.11
C PRO A 305 -7.29 21.13 11.64
N GLN A 306 -6.89 22.35 11.32
CA GLN A 306 -6.44 22.80 10.00
C GLN A 306 -7.41 22.45 8.85
N VAL A 307 -8.72 22.53 9.11
CA VAL A 307 -9.77 22.05 8.18
C VAL A 307 -9.67 22.73 6.81
N PHE A 308 -9.49 24.05 6.77
CA PHE A 308 -9.40 24.80 5.52
C PHE A 308 -8.23 24.29 4.65
N LEU A 309 -7.03 24.19 5.23
CA LEU A 309 -5.84 23.76 4.51
C LEU A 309 -5.93 22.27 4.10
N SER A 310 -6.56 21.46 4.95
CA SER A 310 -6.85 20.05 4.67
C SER A 310 -7.74 19.89 3.44
N VAL A 311 -8.82 20.65 3.34
CA VAL A 311 -9.73 20.64 2.17
C VAL A 311 -8.99 21.08 0.90
N VAL A 312 -8.17 22.13 0.99
CA VAL A 312 -7.35 22.56 -0.16
C VAL A 312 -6.42 21.45 -0.63
N LEU A 313 -5.75 20.75 0.28
CA LEU A 313 -4.86 19.64 -0.06
C LEU A 313 -5.61 18.40 -0.56
N MET A 314 -6.81 18.11 -0.05
CA MET A 314 -7.69 17.08 -0.62
C MET A 314 -8.03 17.38 -2.09
N ILE A 315 -8.40 18.63 -2.39
CA ILE A 315 -8.70 19.06 -3.77
C ILE A 315 -7.44 18.96 -4.64
N LEU A 316 -6.29 19.31 -4.11
CA LEU A 316 -5.03 19.23 -4.83
C LEU A 316 -4.66 17.76 -5.13
N GLY A 317 -4.74 16.87 -4.15
CA GLY A 317 -4.54 15.43 -4.35
C GLY A 317 -5.51 14.83 -5.38
N PHE A 318 -6.78 15.24 -5.31
CA PHE A 318 -7.81 14.85 -6.26
C PHE A 318 -7.48 15.30 -7.70
N THR A 319 -7.04 16.55 -7.88
CA THR A 319 -6.70 17.09 -9.19
C THR A 319 -5.46 16.47 -9.80
N VAL A 320 -4.48 16.06 -8.98
CA VAL A 320 -3.27 15.35 -9.46
C VAL A 320 -3.65 14.08 -10.22
N VAL A 321 -4.60 13.27 -9.70
CA VAL A 321 -5.04 12.05 -10.39
C VAL A 321 -5.69 12.36 -11.73
N PHE A 322 -6.53 13.39 -11.81
CA PHE A 322 -7.15 13.82 -13.06
C PHE A 322 -6.13 14.32 -14.09
N MET A 323 -5.06 15.00 -13.65
CA MET A 323 -3.98 15.42 -14.54
C MET A 323 -3.20 14.20 -15.07
N LEU A 324 -2.93 13.20 -14.21
CA LEU A 324 -2.28 11.95 -14.63
C LEU A 324 -3.14 11.18 -15.65
N GLU A 325 -4.46 11.13 -15.45
CA GLU A 325 -5.42 10.52 -16.38
C GLU A 325 -5.36 11.18 -17.76
N LYS A 326 -5.44 12.51 -17.82
CA LYS A 326 -5.40 13.24 -19.09
C LYS A 326 -4.10 13.00 -19.88
N THR A 327 -2.98 12.83 -19.19
CA THR A 327 -1.70 12.52 -19.86
C THR A 327 -1.64 11.08 -20.36
N ALA A 328 -2.24 10.12 -19.62
CA ALA A 328 -2.32 8.72 -20.02
C ALA A 328 -3.24 8.52 -21.26
N THR A 329 -4.43 9.12 -21.26
CA THR A 329 -5.40 9.02 -22.36
C THR A 329 -4.95 9.73 -23.64
N LYS A 330 -4.19 10.83 -23.53
CA LYS A 330 -3.64 11.52 -24.72
C LYS A 330 -2.60 10.67 -25.46
N LYS A 331 -1.85 9.83 -24.74
CA LYS A 331 -0.81 8.98 -25.32
C LYS A 331 -1.39 7.78 -26.09
N THR A 332 -2.50 7.22 -25.64
CA THR A 332 -3.24 6.15 -26.36
C THR A 332 -3.93 6.66 -27.64
N ARG A 333 -4.30 7.92 -27.70
CA ARG A 333 -4.99 8.53 -28.85
C ARG A 333 -4.03 9.00 -29.97
N ASN A 334 -2.77 9.27 -29.64
CA ASN A 334 -1.75 9.72 -30.58
C ASN A 334 -0.81 8.59 -31.06
N GLY A 335 -1.06 7.35 -30.63
CA GLY A 335 -0.27 6.16 -30.99
C GLY A 335 -0.94 5.22 -31.98
N HIS A 336 -2.04 5.66 -32.61
CA HIS A 336 -2.70 4.99 -33.73
C HIS A 336 -2.52 5.80 -35.01
#